data_8a3ca54df5b35acefa5c79c5317f5457
#
_entry.id   8a3ca54df5b35acefa5c79c5317f5457
#
_cell.length_a   1.000
_cell.length_b   1.000
_cell.length_c   1.000
_cell.angle_alpha   90.00
_cell.angle_beta   90.00
_cell.angle_gamma   90.00
#
_symmetry.space_group_name_H-M   'P 1'
#
loop_
_entity.id
_entity.type
_entity.pdbx_description
1 polymer ?
#
loop_
_entity_poly.entity_id
_entity_poly.type
_entity_poly.pdbx_seq_one_letter_code
_entity_poly.pdbx_strand_id
1 'polypeptide(L)'
;MWSCGVNKSINHKPITAPYNSTIVERETINDSTFRIEQNFLTKNKQGLWELYVEGDPLERGLITGSLTKELIIKQESVFFTKVNALVPNKTWQGVLRKFLAWYNRKMYTYIPEEFKTEIYGVSRYSGHEYDYIASPYLRSLYLHGAHDIGHALQDLALVGCSSFAVWDEKSEDGDLLIGRNFDFY
;
A
#
# COMPACT_ATOMS: atom_id res chain seq x y z
N MET A 1 24.05 13.69 -14.76
CA MET A 1 23.81 12.24 -14.56
C MET A 1 22.76 11.89 -13.48
N TRP A 2 22.35 12.79 -12.58
CA TRP A 2 21.34 12.55 -11.55
C TRP A 2 19.90 12.47 -12.10
N SER A 3 19.64 13.13 -13.22
CA SER A 3 18.31 13.25 -13.82
C SER A 3 17.77 11.94 -14.45
N CYS A 4 18.61 11.13 -15.08
CA CYS A 4 18.15 9.98 -15.87
C CYS A 4 17.53 8.85 -15.02
N GLY A 5 18.13 8.52 -13.87
CA GLY A 5 17.63 7.49 -12.99
C GLY A 5 16.34 7.87 -12.27
N VAL A 6 16.20 9.14 -11.88
CA VAL A 6 14.99 9.68 -11.26
C VAL A 6 13.83 9.69 -12.25
N ASN A 7 14.06 10.18 -13.47
CA ASN A 7 13.04 10.18 -14.53
C ASN A 7 12.57 8.77 -14.88
N LYS A 8 13.49 7.79 -14.94
CA LYS A 8 13.12 6.39 -15.17
C LYS A 8 12.23 5.82 -14.05
N SER A 9 12.54 6.14 -12.80
CA SER A 9 11.74 5.73 -11.65
C SER A 9 10.35 6.36 -11.64
N ILE A 10 10.26 7.68 -11.83
CA ILE A 10 9.00 8.42 -11.81
C ILE A 10 8.05 7.97 -12.92
N ASN A 11 8.59 7.60 -14.08
CA ASN A 11 7.81 7.14 -15.24
C ASN A 11 7.71 5.61 -15.33
N HIS A 12 8.23 4.89 -14.33
CA HIS A 12 8.14 3.44 -14.31
C HIS A 12 6.68 3.00 -14.27
N LYS A 13 6.35 2.00 -15.09
CA LYS A 13 5.07 1.29 -15.04
C LYS A 13 5.37 -0.21 -15.03
N PRO A 14 4.64 -1.00 -14.27
CA PRO A 14 4.80 -2.45 -14.29
C PRO A 14 4.29 -3.04 -15.61
N ILE A 15 4.64 -4.28 -15.85
CA ILE A 15 4.15 -5.05 -16.99
C ILE A 15 2.70 -5.46 -16.71
N THR A 16 1.76 -4.86 -17.42
CA THR A 16 0.33 -5.18 -17.28
C THR A 16 -0.19 -6.13 -18.37
N ALA A 17 0.49 -6.23 -19.50
CA ALA A 17 0.26 -7.31 -20.45
C ALA A 17 0.88 -8.61 -19.87
N PRO A 18 0.20 -9.74 -19.84
CA PRO A 18 -1.00 -10.14 -20.57
C PRO A 18 -2.32 -10.03 -19.78
N TYR A 19 -2.36 -9.29 -18.69
CA TYR A 19 -3.51 -9.28 -17.78
C TYR A 19 -4.66 -8.40 -18.29
N ASN A 20 -5.89 -8.77 -17.90
CA ASN A 20 -7.05 -7.91 -18.12
C ASN A 20 -6.96 -6.68 -17.21
N SER A 21 -6.98 -5.48 -17.78
CA SER A 21 -6.88 -4.20 -17.07
C SER A 21 -8.23 -3.47 -16.92
N THR A 22 -9.34 -4.17 -17.15
CA THR A 22 -10.68 -3.60 -16.98
C THR A 22 -10.90 -3.23 -15.52
N ILE A 23 -11.39 -2.01 -15.29
CA ILE A 23 -11.79 -1.57 -13.96
C ILE A 23 -12.93 -2.45 -13.46
N VAL A 24 -12.80 -2.91 -12.23
CA VAL A 24 -13.75 -3.81 -11.58
C VAL A 24 -14.57 -3.01 -10.57
N GLU A 25 -15.89 -3.03 -10.72
CA GLU A 25 -16.82 -2.40 -9.78
C GLU A 25 -17.30 -3.42 -8.76
N ARG A 26 -17.31 -3.02 -7.49
CA ARG A 26 -17.80 -3.86 -6.40
C ARG A 26 -19.29 -3.73 -6.22
N GLU A 27 -19.94 -4.80 -5.78
CA GLU A 27 -21.29 -4.80 -5.25
C GLU A 27 -21.27 -4.40 -3.77
N THR A 28 -22.14 -3.48 -3.36
CA THR A 28 -22.34 -3.11 -1.95
C THR A 28 -23.50 -3.92 -1.40
N ILE A 29 -23.19 -4.89 -0.53
CA ILE A 29 -24.21 -5.72 0.14
C ILE A 29 -24.83 -4.94 1.31
N ASN A 30 -23.99 -4.25 2.08
CA ASN A 30 -24.39 -3.34 3.16
C ASN A 30 -23.21 -2.39 3.49
N ASP A 31 -23.34 -1.54 4.51
CA ASP A 31 -22.34 -0.54 4.90
C ASP A 31 -20.98 -1.11 5.32
N SER A 32 -20.90 -2.40 5.55
CA SER A 32 -19.70 -3.08 6.04
C SER A 32 -19.35 -4.34 5.26
N THR A 33 -20.01 -4.58 4.12
CA THR A 33 -19.75 -5.77 3.28
C THR A 33 -19.83 -5.42 1.81
N PHE A 34 -18.74 -5.67 1.12
CA PHE A 34 -18.56 -5.44 -0.31
C PHE A 34 -18.09 -6.73 -0.98
N ARG A 35 -18.50 -6.97 -2.23
CA ARG A 35 -18.22 -8.21 -2.96
C ARG A 35 -17.86 -7.93 -4.42
N ILE A 36 -17.01 -8.80 -4.95
CA ILE A 36 -16.73 -8.97 -6.38
C ILE A 36 -16.61 -10.48 -6.59
N GLU A 37 -17.61 -11.12 -7.16
CA GLU A 37 -17.70 -12.59 -7.31
C GLU A 37 -17.49 -13.30 -5.96
N GLN A 38 -16.43 -14.16 -5.82
CA GLN A 38 -16.05 -14.80 -4.57
C GLN A 38 -15.20 -13.94 -3.64
N ASN A 39 -14.66 -12.82 -4.15
CA ASN A 39 -13.82 -11.92 -3.38
C ASN A 39 -14.68 -10.98 -2.54
N PHE A 40 -14.23 -10.65 -1.33
CA PHE A 40 -15.01 -9.78 -0.45
C PHE A 40 -14.15 -8.97 0.52
N LEU A 41 -14.73 -7.88 0.98
CA LEU A 41 -14.33 -7.13 2.16
C LEU A 41 -15.52 -7.07 3.11
N THR A 42 -15.35 -7.55 4.32
CA THR A 42 -16.43 -7.52 5.34
C THR A 42 -15.89 -7.11 6.69
N LYS A 43 -16.74 -6.50 7.51
CA LYS A 43 -16.41 -6.18 8.89
C LYS A 43 -16.99 -7.25 9.81
N ASN A 44 -16.13 -7.94 10.56
CA ASN A 44 -16.58 -8.99 11.47
C ASN A 44 -17.24 -8.43 12.74
N LYS A 45 -17.75 -9.32 13.60
CA LYS A 45 -18.43 -8.95 14.85
C LYS A 45 -17.52 -8.20 15.84
N GLN A 46 -16.22 -8.37 15.75
CA GLN A 46 -15.20 -7.69 16.55
C GLN A 46 -14.84 -6.30 16.00
N GLY A 47 -15.40 -5.93 14.85
CA GLY A 47 -15.14 -4.66 14.19
C GLY A 47 -13.88 -4.63 13.32
N LEU A 48 -13.25 -5.80 13.06
CA LEU A 48 -12.10 -5.94 12.17
C LEU A 48 -12.55 -6.14 10.73
N TRP A 49 -11.82 -5.56 9.81
CA TRP A 49 -12.01 -5.79 8.39
C TRP A 49 -11.31 -7.07 7.96
N GLU A 50 -12.04 -7.92 7.26
CA GLU A 50 -11.57 -9.15 6.65
C GLU A 50 -11.65 -9.02 5.14
N LEU A 51 -10.49 -9.17 4.48
CA LEU A 51 -10.35 -9.11 3.04
C LEU A 51 -9.97 -10.48 2.50
N TYR A 52 -10.74 -11.00 1.56
CA TYR A 52 -10.40 -12.18 0.78
C TYR A 52 -10.30 -11.80 -0.70
N VAL A 53 -9.16 -12.12 -1.32
CA VAL A 53 -8.89 -11.82 -2.74
C VAL A 53 -8.07 -12.94 -3.35
N GLU A 54 -8.49 -13.39 -4.55
CA GLU A 54 -7.75 -14.33 -5.38
C GLU A 54 -7.72 -13.85 -6.84
N GLY A 55 -6.88 -14.45 -7.65
CA GLY A 55 -6.69 -14.15 -9.07
C GLY A 55 -5.25 -13.85 -9.46
N ASP A 56 -5.04 -13.45 -10.70
CA ASP A 56 -3.75 -13.01 -11.22
C ASP A 56 -3.30 -11.68 -10.59
N PRO A 57 -2.01 -11.33 -10.62
CA PRO A 57 -1.49 -10.15 -9.92
C PRO A 57 -2.24 -8.84 -10.22
N LEU A 58 -2.53 -8.53 -11.48
CA LEU A 58 -3.28 -7.31 -11.82
C LEU A 58 -4.73 -7.39 -11.36
N GLU A 59 -5.35 -8.53 -11.51
CA GLU A 59 -6.73 -8.80 -11.09
C GLU A 59 -6.86 -8.66 -9.57
N ARG A 60 -5.99 -9.31 -8.78
CA ARG A 60 -5.94 -9.13 -7.32
C ARG A 60 -5.82 -7.65 -6.93
N GLY A 61 -4.95 -6.91 -7.62
CA GLY A 61 -4.76 -5.49 -7.38
C GLY A 61 -6.01 -4.66 -7.67
N LEU A 62 -6.69 -4.91 -8.79
CA LEU A 62 -7.93 -4.23 -9.16
C LEU A 62 -9.07 -4.56 -8.19
N ILE A 63 -9.22 -5.82 -7.82
CA ILE A 63 -10.23 -6.28 -6.86
C ILE A 63 -9.96 -5.67 -5.48
N THR A 64 -8.73 -5.77 -4.98
CA THR A 64 -8.33 -5.15 -3.70
C THR A 64 -8.61 -3.66 -3.70
N GLY A 65 -8.19 -2.95 -4.76
CA GLY A 65 -8.40 -1.52 -4.89
C GLY A 65 -9.89 -1.14 -4.87
N SER A 66 -10.73 -1.88 -5.60
CA SER A 66 -12.17 -1.66 -5.63
C SER A 66 -12.82 -1.91 -4.26
N LEU A 67 -12.49 -3.05 -3.64
CA LEU A 67 -13.06 -3.44 -2.34
C LEU A 67 -12.64 -2.47 -1.22
N THR A 68 -11.40 -1.99 -1.23
CA THR A 68 -10.81 -1.19 -0.14
C THR A 68 -10.67 0.30 -0.45
N LYS A 69 -11.35 0.81 -1.47
CA LYS A 69 -11.22 2.17 -2.00
C LYS A 69 -11.23 3.25 -0.90
N GLU A 70 -12.20 3.22 0.00
CA GLU A 70 -12.33 4.20 1.07
C GLU A 70 -11.20 4.09 2.10
N LEU A 71 -10.72 2.87 2.35
CA LEU A 71 -9.60 2.63 3.26
C LEU A 71 -8.30 3.18 2.67
N ILE A 72 -8.07 3.00 1.36
CA ILE A 72 -6.91 3.56 0.65
C ILE A 72 -6.92 5.08 0.72
N ILE A 73 -8.05 5.71 0.38
CA ILE A 73 -8.19 7.17 0.41
C ILE A 73 -7.98 7.70 1.84
N LYS A 74 -8.55 7.03 2.84
CA LYS A 74 -8.34 7.38 4.25
C LYS A 74 -6.88 7.26 4.66
N GLN A 75 -6.20 6.18 4.29
CA GLN A 75 -4.79 5.95 4.59
C GLN A 75 -3.90 7.04 3.98
N GLU A 76 -4.11 7.38 2.70
CA GLU A 76 -3.39 8.48 2.04
C GLU A 76 -3.62 9.80 2.78
N SER A 77 -4.86 10.12 3.13
CA SER A 77 -5.22 11.34 3.84
C SER A 77 -4.53 11.44 5.21
N VAL A 78 -4.58 10.38 6.02
CA VAL A 78 -3.93 10.33 7.33
C VAL A 78 -2.43 10.49 7.19
N PHE A 79 -1.80 9.76 6.27
CA PHE A 79 -0.36 9.82 6.03
C PHE A 79 0.10 11.22 5.63
N PHE A 80 -0.54 11.83 4.63
CA PHE A 80 -0.16 13.16 4.16
C PHE A 80 -0.51 14.28 5.15
N THR A 81 -1.56 14.12 5.95
CA THR A 81 -1.83 15.01 7.08
C THR A 81 -0.67 14.98 8.08
N LYS A 82 -0.17 13.78 8.42
CA LYS A 82 0.98 13.63 9.31
C LYS A 82 2.25 14.24 8.71
N VAL A 83 2.53 14.01 7.43
CA VAL A 83 3.66 14.63 6.72
C VAL A 83 3.56 16.15 6.75
N ASN A 84 2.38 16.72 6.51
CA ASN A 84 2.15 18.16 6.58
C ASN A 84 2.36 18.72 7.98
N ALA A 85 1.99 17.99 9.04
CA ALA A 85 2.23 18.39 10.42
C ALA A 85 3.72 18.38 10.79
N LEU A 86 4.46 17.38 10.32
CA LEU A 86 5.91 17.25 10.57
C LEU A 86 6.75 18.24 9.76
N VAL A 87 6.33 18.53 8.54
CA VAL A 87 7.05 19.44 7.61
C VAL A 87 6.07 20.47 7.05
N PRO A 88 5.65 21.47 7.84
CA PRO A 88 4.63 22.44 7.42
C PRO A 88 5.10 23.38 6.31
N ASN A 89 6.38 23.57 6.13
CA ASN A 89 6.94 24.48 5.13
C ASN A 89 6.92 23.83 3.73
N LYS A 90 6.14 24.41 2.81
CA LYS A 90 5.96 23.89 1.44
C LYS A 90 7.25 23.83 0.62
N THR A 91 8.18 24.75 0.83
CA THR A 91 9.50 24.74 0.16
C THR A 91 10.30 23.52 0.61
N TRP A 92 10.34 23.26 1.91
CA TRP A 92 10.98 22.07 2.46
C TRP A 92 10.33 20.78 2.02
N GLN A 93 8.99 20.72 1.92
CA GLN A 93 8.29 19.58 1.31
C GLN A 93 8.74 19.33 -0.12
N GLY A 94 8.96 20.41 -0.91
CA GLY A 94 9.48 20.31 -2.27
C GLY A 94 10.90 19.74 -2.33
N VAL A 95 11.77 20.14 -1.42
CA VAL A 95 13.14 19.57 -1.30
C VAL A 95 13.10 18.12 -0.88
N LEU A 96 12.31 17.78 0.15
CA LEU A 96 12.14 16.41 0.66
C LEU A 96 11.61 15.48 -0.44
N ARG A 97 10.61 15.91 -1.21
CA ARG A 97 10.07 15.16 -2.34
C ARG A 97 11.14 14.82 -3.38
N LYS A 98 11.98 15.79 -3.76
CA LYS A 98 13.09 15.56 -4.70
C LYS A 98 14.12 14.59 -4.12
N PHE A 99 14.42 14.72 -2.85
CA PHE A 99 15.33 13.81 -2.14
C PHE A 99 14.77 12.39 -2.10
N LEU A 100 13.50 12.21 -1.73
CA LEU A 100 12.84 10.90 -1.69
C LEU A 100 12.76 10.26 -3.09
N ALA A 101 12.46 11.04 -4.13
CA ALA A 101 12.46 10.55 -5.50
C ALA A 101 13.88 10.09 -5.94
N TRP A 102 14.92 10.80 -5.50
CA TRP A 102 16.30 10.39 -5.76
C TRP A 102 16.70 9.16 -4.93
N TYR A 103 16.37 9.14 -3.64
CA TYR A 103 16.66 8.02 -2.74
C TYR A 103 16.01 6.74 -3.24
N ASN A 104 14.73 6.80 -3.58
CA ASN A 104 13.94 5.65 -4.03
C ASN A 104 14.06 5.35 -5.54
N ARG A 105 14.94 6.01 -6.28
CA ARG A 105 15.06 5.87 -7.75
C ARG A 105 15.34 4.46 -8.27
N LYS A 106 15.79 3.55 -7.41
CA LYS A 106 16.04 2.14 -7.74
C LYS A 106 15.07 1.18 -7.05
N MET A 107 14.17 1.64 -6.20
CA MET A 107 13.29 0.79 -5.40
C MET A 107 12.52 -0.21 -6.27
N TYR A 108 11.95 0.25 -7.40
CA TYR A 108 11.20 -0.60 -8.32
C TYR A 108 12.01 -1.77 -8.90
N THR A 109 13.34 -1.73 -8.89
CA THR A 109 14.20 -2.80 -9.41
C THR A 109 14.33 -3.98 -8.43
N TYR A 110 14.02 -3.77 -7.17
CA TYR A 110 14.12 -4.77 -6.11
C TYR A 110 12.77 -5.42 -5.78
N ILE A 111 11.69 -4.93 -6.36
CA ILE A 111 10.34 -5.46 -6.14
C ILE A 111 10.01 -6.40 -7.29
N PRO A 112 9.62 -7.66 -7.03
CA PRO A 112 9.16 -8.59 -8.06
C PRO A 112 8.03 -7.99 -8.91
N GLU A 113 7.99 -8.36 -10.19
CA GLU A 113 7.05 -7.75 -11.14
C GLU A 113 5.59 -7.98 -10.74
N GLU A 114 5.27 -9.17 -10.22
CA GLU A 114 3.92 -9.51 -9.75
C GLU A 114 3.40 -8.53 -8.69
N PHE A 115 4.20 -8.17 -7.68
CA PHE A 115 3.79 -7.21 -6.65
C PHE A 115 3.68 -5.79 -7.17
N LYS A 116 4.56 -5.39 -8.10
CA LYS A 116 4.42 -4.09 -8.78
C LYS A 116 3.12 -4.00 -9.58
N THR A 117 2.76 -5.09 -10.24
CA THR A 117 1.54 -5.19 -11.04
C THR A 117 0.31 -5.15 -10.15
N GLU A 118 0.33 -5.84 -9.01
CA GLU A 118 -0.73 -5.81 -8.01
C GLU A 118 -0.89 -4.41 -7.39
N ILE A 119 0.22 -3.77 -6.96
CA ILE A 119 0.21 -2.40 -6.45
C ILE A 119 -0.33 -1.42 -7.50
N TYR A 120 -0.01 -1.62 -8.78
CA TYR A 120 -0.57 -0.81 -9.85
C TYR A 120 -2.08 -0.97 -9.95
N GLY A 121 -2.60 -2.19 -9.85
CA GLY A 121 -4.05 -2.46 -9.81
C GLY A 121 -4.73 -1.71 -8.66
N VAL A 122 -4.21 -1.83 -7.44
CA VAL A 122 -4.70 -1.12 -6.25
C VAL A 122 -4.70 0.39 -6.48
N SER A 123 -3.63 0.94 -7.04
CA SER A 123 -3.46 2.39 -7.25
C SER A 123 -4.50 3.01 -8.22
N ARG A 124 -5.18 2.20 -9.02
CA ARG A 124 -6.25 2.66 -9.92
C ARG A 124 -7.47 3.21 -9.18
N TYR A 125 -7.58 2.93 -7.88
CA TYR A 125 -8.67 3.39 -7.02
C TYR A 125 -8.22 4.43 -5.98
N SER A 126 -6.96 4.84 -6.01
CA SER A 126 -6.45 5.95 -5.18
C SER A 126 -7.08 7.29 -5.56
N GLY A 127 -7.16 8.19 -4.58
CA GLY A 127 -7.62 9.56 -4.81
C GLY A 127 -6.63 10.39 -5.65
N HIS A 128 -7.13 11.49 -6.22
CA HIS A 128 -6.34 12.42 -7.03
C HIS A 128 -5.82 13.64 -6.24
N GLU A 129 -6.21 13.76 -4.97
CA GLU A 129 -5.86 14.91 -4.11
C GLU A 129 -4.35 15.12 -3.99
N TYR A 130 -3.57 14.04 -4.03
CA TYR A 130 -2.12 14.06 -3.85
C TYR A 130 -1.31 13.86 -5.14
N ASP A 131 -1.93 14.01 -6.31
CA ASP A 131 -1.25 13.86 -7.62
C ASP A 131 -0.10 14.88 -7.82
N TYR A 132 -0.17 16.02 -7.09
CA TYR A 132 0.92 17.00 -7.07
C TYR A 132 2.21 16.46 -6.41
N ILE A 133 2.13 15.38 -5.64
CA ILE A 133 3.28 14.70 -5.02
C ILE A 133 3.88 13.69 -5.98
N ALA A 134 3.07 12.75 -6.48
CA ALA A 134 3.45 11.71 -7.41
C ALA A 134 2.20 11.07 -8.01
N SER A 135 2.38 10.29 -9.10
CA SER A 135 1.27 9.48 -9.64
C SER A 135 0.73 8.49 -8.60
N PRO A 136 -0.56 8.09 -8.68
CA PRO A 136 -1.16 7.13 -7.75
C PRO A 136 -0.31 5.87 -7.55
N TYR A 137 0.16 5.26 -8.63
CA TYR A 137 1.05 4.08 -8.55
C TYR A 137 2.33 4.35 -7.75
N LEU A 138 2.98 5.46 -8.01
CA LEU A 138 4.24 5.79 -7.34
C LEU A 138 4.01 6.11 -5.85
N ARG A 139 2.89 6.75 -5.51
CA ARG A 139 2.50 6.98 -4.10
C ARG A 139 2.26 5.66 -3.39
N SER A 140 1.48 4.76 -3.98
CA SER A 140 1.22 3.42 -3.42
C SER A 140 2.52 2.64 -3.23
N LEU A 141 3.42 2.68 -4.21
CA LEU A 141 4.73 2.02 -4.12
C LEU A 141 5.58 2.60 -2.97
N TYR A 142 5.57 3.91 -2.79
CA TYR A 142 6.30 4.58 -1.69
C TYR A 142 5.67 4.30 -0.33
N LEU A 143 4.34 4.19 -0.24
CA LEU A 143 3.67 3.82 1.02
C LEU A 143 4.03 2.41 1.46
N HIS A 144 4.12 1.45 0.53
CA HIS A 144 4.63 0.11 0.83
C HIS A 144 6.10 0.12 1.28
N GLY A 145 6.94 0.95 0.64
CA GLY A 145 8.34 1.13 1.04
C GLY A 145 8.53 1.96 2.31
N ALA A 146 7.53 2.72 2.74
CA ALA A 146 7.64 3.59 3.91
C ALA A 146 7.90 2.83 5.21
N HIS A 147 7.40 1.60 5.32
CA HIS A 147 7.67 0.70 6.44
C HIS A 147 9.19 0.45 6.57
N ASP A 148 9.84 0.02 5.50
CA ASP A 148 11.27 -0.31 5.50
C ASP A 148 12.14 0.94 5.67
N ILE A 149 11.72 2.06 5.06
CA ILE A 149 12.36 3.37 5.25
C ILE A 149 12.18 3.84 6.68
N GLY A 150 10.98 3.64 7.27
CA GLY A 150 10.68 3.99 8.67
C GLY A 150 11.57 3.23 9.65
N HIS A 151 11.82 1.95 9.40
CA HIS A 151 12.77 1.17 10.21
C HIS A 151 14.22 1.66 10.09
N ALA A 152 14.62 2.13 8.92
CA ALA A 152 15.94 2.74 8.73
C ALA A 152 16.07 4.12 9.43
N LEU A 153 14.94 4.74 9.79
CA LEU A 153 14.83 6.03 10.48
C LEU A 153 14.20 5.84 11.88
N GLN A 154 14.60 4.80 12.61
CA GLN A 154 14.02 4.37 13.91
C GLN A 154 13.83 5.50 14.93
N ASP A 155 14.62 6.53 14.88
CA ASP A 155 14.52 7.68 15.79
C ASP A 155 13.26 8.55 15.59
N LEU A 156 12.49 8.33 14.52
CA LEU A 156 11.29 9.14 14.22
C LEU A 156 9.99 8.55 14.81
N ALA A 157 10.02 7.37 15.44
CA ALA A 157 8.87 6.71 16.11
C ALA A 157 7.56 6.69 15.28
N LEU A 158 7.68 6.61 13.96
CA LEU A 158 6.53 6.65 13.04
C LEU A 158 5.93 5.28 12.75
N VAL A 159 6.64 4.20 13.12
CA VAL A 159 6.25 2.82 12.82
C VAL A 159 6.59 1.96 14.02
N GLY A 160 5.61 1.22 14.52
CA GLY A 160 5.77 0.19 15.53
C GLY A 160 5.19 -1.13 15.04
N CYS A 161 5.68 -2.22 15.58
CA CYS A 161 5.11 -3.55 15.33
C CYS A 161 5.23 -4.38 16.59
N SER A 162 4.21 -5.16 16.87
CA SER A 162 4.24 -6.23 17.86
C SER A 162 4.05 -7.58 17.17
N SER A 163 4.72 -8.60 17.64
CA SER A 163 4.56 -9.95 17.14
C SER A 163 4.70 -10.97 18.25
N PHE A 164 4.05 -12.11 18.06
CA PHE A 164 4.23 -13.27 18.92
C PHE A 164 4.37 -14.53 18.06
N ALA A 165 5.03 -15.54 18.60
CA ALA A 165 5.06 -16.88 18.04
C ALA A 165 4.82 -17.87 19.17
N VAL A 166 3.98 -18.87 18.92
CA VAL A 166 3.68 -19.97 19.85
C VAL A 166 3.71 -21.29 19.11
N TRP A 167 4.12 -22.36 19.79
CA TRP A 167 4.22 -23.71 19.23
C TRP A 167 4.18 -24.75 20.37
N ASP A 168 4.16 -26.01 20.02
CA ASP A 168 4.08 -27.15 20.93
C ASP A 168 2.87 -27.01 21.90
N GLU A 169 3.07 -27.15 23.17
CA GLU A 169 2.03 -27.09 24.23
C GLU A 169 1.30 -25.73 24.30
N LYS A 170 1.77 -24.73 23.59
CA LYS A 170 1.20 -23.38 23.59
C LYS A 170 0.28 -23.12 22.40
N SER A 171 0.23 -24.04 21.42
CA SER A 171 -0.75 -24.03 20.31
C SER A 171 -1.67 -25.24 20.42
N GLU A 172 -2.88 -25.14 19.87
CA GLU A 172 -3.92 -26.17 20.01
C GLU A 172 -3.53 -27.50 19.34
N ASP A 173 -2.82 -27.44 18.23
CA ASP A 173 -2.40 -28.57 17.37
C ASP A 173 -0.91 -28.87 17.45
N GLY A 174 -0.14 -28.11 18.24
CA GLY A 174 1.32 -28.20 18.32
C GLY A 174 2.05 -27.45 17.20
N ASP A 175 1.36 -26.96 16.20
CA ASP A 175 1.94 -26.24 15.07
C ASP A 175 2.39 -24.83 15.43
N LEU A 176 3.30 -24.28 14.61
CA LEU A 176 3.79 -22.91 14.77
C LEU A 176 2.70 -21.91 14.37
N LEU A 177 2.20 -21.15 15.34
CA LEU A 177 1.32 -20.00 15.13
C LEU A 177 2.10 -18.70 15.32
N ILE A 178 2.09 -17.84 14.29
CA ILE A 178 2.70 -16.51 14.35
C ILE A 178 1.60 -15.46 14.17
N GLY A 179 1.53 -14.52 15.12
CA GLY A 179 0.69 -13.33 14.99
C GLY A 179 1.54 -12.07 14.93
N ARG A 180 1.17 -11.14 14.07
CA ARG A 180 1.84 -9.85 13.93
C ARG A 180 0.83 -8.73 13.79
N ASN A 181 1.08 -7.65 14.53
CA ASN A 181 0.35 -6.41 14.41
C ASN A 181 1.26 -5.33 13.79
N PHE A 182 0.74 -4.63 12.78
CA PHE A 182 1.41 -3.50 12.17
C PHE A 182 0.80 -2.22 12.73
N ASP A 183 1.58 -1.49 13.53
CA ASP A 183 1.13 -0.26 14.16
C ASP A 183 1.59 0.93 13.31
N PHE A 184 0.68 1.38 12.41
CA PHE A 184 0.84 2.60 11.62
C PHE A 184 -0.11 3.68 12.15
N TYR A 185 0.39 4.91 12.19
CA TYR A 185 -0.42 6.08 12.52
C TYR A 185 -1.22 6.57 11.32
#